data_8be47b91646576d726bba12e73ac6c38
#
_entry.id   8be47b91646576d726bba12e73ac6c38
#
_cell.length_a   1.000
_cell.length_b   1.000
_cell.length_c   1.000
_cell.angle_alpha   90.00
_cell.angle_beta   90.00
_cell.angle_gamma   90.00
#
_symmetry.space_group_name_H-M   'P 1'
#
loop_
_entity.id
_entity.type
_entity.pdbx_description
1 polymer ?
#
loop_
_entity_poly.entity_id
_entity_poly.type
_entity_poly.pdbx_seq_one_letter_code
_entity_poly.pdbx_strand_id
1 'polypeptide(L)'
;MQALSVDIETKILNNLDERIHGVTQMLVERPELIRVVNNDDRDLSSELAYSYHILYTFVHVYHMRQRRVVSDNEWTGWLRWMKSAFRHGNIREIWKNNIEVEKWFDPAFQEFINKELAPVSTK
;
A
#
# COMPACT_ATOMS: atom_id res chain seq x y z
N MET A 1 5.14 21.62 -21.96
CA MET A 1 4.96 22.17 -20.62
C MET A 1 4.87 21.05 -19.60
N GLN A 2 5.98 20.86 -18.91
CA GLN A 2 6.11 19.73 -17.98
C GLN A 2 5.15 19.84 -16.77
N ALA A 3 4.94 21.07 -16.27
CA ALA A 3 4.09 21.25 -15.10
C ALA A 3 2.64 20.83 -15.37
N LEU A 4 2.11 21.20 -16.53
CA LEU A 4 0.75 20.82 -16.92
C LEU A 4 0.63 19.30 -17.11
N SER A 5 1.65 18.69 -17.72
CA SER A 5 1.67 17.24 -17.92
C SER A 5 1.72 16.50 -16.59
N VAL A 6 2.53 16.98 -15.64
CA VAL A 6 2.62 16.38 -14.31
C VAL A 6 1.28 16.51 -13.57
N ASP A 7 0.61 17.66 -13.69
CA ASP A 7 -0.70 17.85 -13.05
C ASP A 7 -1.74 16.90 -13.61
N ILE A 8 -1.76 16.70 -14.93
CA ILE A 8 -2.70 15.77 -15.56
C ILE A 8 -2.41 14.33 -15.10
N GLU A 9 -1.14 13.93 -15.11
CA GLU A 9 -0.74 12.60 -14.66
C GLU A 9 -1.12 12.36 -13.20
N THR A 10 -0.90 13.36 -12.35
CA THR A 10 -1.24 13.28 -10.93
C THR A 10 -2.74 13.10 -10.75
N LYS A 11 -3.54 13.84 -11.52
CA LYS A 11 -5.00 13.73 -11.45
C LYS A 11 -5.48 12.34 -11.87
N ILE A 12 -4.90 11.80 -12.93
CA ILE A 12 -5.23 10.46 -13.40
C ILE A 12 -4.88 9.43 -12.33
N LEU A 13 -3.69 9.55 -11.73
CA LEU A 13 -3.26 8.64 -10.69
C LEU A 13 -4.16 8.74 -9.46
N ASN A 14 -4.56 9.96 -9.06
CA ASN A 14 -5.48 10.14 -7.95
C ASN A 14 -6.82 9.47 -8.21
N ASN A 15 -7.35 9.60 -9.41
CA ASN A 15 -8.62 8.97 -9.77
C ASN A 15 -8.52 7.45 -9.73
N LEU A 16 -7.41 6.91 -10.22
CA LEU A 16 -7.17 5.47 -10.19
C LEU A 16 -7.04 4.96 -8.75
N ASP A 17 -6.28 5.67 -7.93
CA ASP A 17 -6.08 5.30 -6.53
C ASP A 17 -7.39 5.37 -5.74
N GLU A 18 -8.26 6.33 -6.04
CA GLU A 18 -9.59 6.39 -5.44
C GLU A 18 -10.41 5.15 -5.75
N ARG A 19 -10.35 4.68 -7.00
CA ARG A 19 -11.06 3.46 -7.40
C ARG A 19 -10.51 2.24 -6.68
N ILE A 20 -9.19 2.14 -6.58
CA ILE A 20 -8.55 1.05 -5.85
C ILE A 20 -8.95 1.09 -4.38
N HIS A 21 -9.00 2.27 -3.79
CA HIS A 21 -9.47 2.44 -2.42
C HIS A 21 -10.90 1.95 -2.23
N GLY A 22 -11.77 2.26 -3.17
CA GLY A 22 -13.15 1.77 -3.14
C GLY A 22 -13.23 0.25 -3.20
N VAL A 23 -12.43 -0.35 -4.09
CA VAL A 23 -12.38 -1.81 -4.23
C VAL A 23 -11.87 -2.45 -2.92
N THR A 24 -10.80 -1.92 -2.35
CA THR A 24 -10.24 -2.50 -1.13
C THR A 24 -11.13 -2.24 0.08
N GLN A 25 -11.88 -1.14 0.09
CA GLN A 25 -12.85 -0.89 1.14
C GLN A 25 -13.96 -1.95 1.13
N MET A 26 -14.38 -2.38 -0.05
CA MET A 26 -15.34 -3.49 -0.15
C MET A 26 -14.77 -4.78 0.45
N LEU A 27 -13.46 -5.01 0.30
CA LEU A 27 -12.82 -6.16 0.94
C LEU A 27 -12.84 -6.05 2.45
N VAL A 28 -12.71 -4.84 3.00
CA VAL A 28 -12.79 -4.64 4.44
C VAL A 28 -14.18 -5.01 4.96
N GLU A 29 -15.22 -4.64 4.22
CA GLU A 29 -16.61 -4.94 4.58
C GLU A 29 -16.97 -6.39 4.31
N ARG A 30 -16.43 -6.96 3.23
CA ARG A 30 -16.75 -8.33 2.81
C ARG A 30 -15.45 -9.05 2.37
N PRO A 31 -14.67 -9.53 3.35
CA PRO A 31 -13.34 -10.13 3.05
C PRO A 31 -13.40 -11.33 2.10
N GLU A 32 -14.51 -12.04 2.08
CA GLU A 32 -14.65 -13.21 1.20
C GLU A 32 -14.53 -12.85 -0.27
N LEU A 33 -14.71 -11.58 -0.64
CA LEU A 33 -14.62 -11.16 -2.04
C LEU A 33 -13.23 -11.29 -2.63
N ILE A 34 -12.20 -11.45 -1.79
CA ILE A 34 -10.85 -11.64 -2.29
C ILE A 34 -10.75 -12.90 -3.18
N ARG A 35 -11.67 -13.83 -3.01
CA ARG A 35 -11.70 -15.04 -3.85
C ARG A 35 -11.90 -14.75 -5.32
N VAL A 36 -12.41 -13.55 -5.64
CA VAL A 36 -12.60 -13.15 -7.02
C VAL A 36 -11.25 -13.01 -7.74
N VAL A 37 -10.22 -12.54 -7.02
CA VAL A 37 -8.89 -12.33 -7.59
C VAL A 37 -7.88 -13.39 -7.13
N ASN A 38 -8.18 -14.09 -6.06
CA ASN A 38 -7.30 -15.16 -5.56
C ASN A 38 -8.14 -16.16 -4.77
N ASN A 39 -8.41 -17.30 -5.38
CA ASN A 39 -9.26 -18.34 -4.79
C ASN A 39 -8.41 -19.51 -4.26
N ASP A 40 -7.32 -19.24 -3.60
CA ASP A 40 -6.56 -20.30 -2.93
C ASP A 40 -7.07 -20.46 -1.49
N ASP A 41 -6.50 -21.42 -0.76
CA ASP A 41 -6.97 -21.81 0.57
C ASP A 41 -6.47 -20.90 1.69
N ARG A 42 -6.07 -19.68 1.39
CA ARG A 42 -5.59 -18.79 2.42
C ARG A 42 -6.71 -18.32 3.33
N ASP A 43 -6.33 -17.97 4.53
CA ASP A 43 -7.24 -17.44 5.52
C ASP A 43 -7.75 -16.06 5.10
N LEU A 44 -9.06 -15.94 4.96
CA LEU A 44 -9.71 -14.69 4.53
C LEU A 44 -10.14 -13.91 5.76
N SER A 45 -9.18 -13.25 6.38
CA SER A 45 -9.45 -12.47 7.60
C SER A 45 -9.76 -11.01 7.26
N SER A 46 -10.48 -10.36 8.17
CA SER A 46 -10.70 -8.92 8.08
C SER A 46 -9.37 -8.16 8.17
N GLU A 47 -8.43 -8.70 8.92
CA GLU A 47 -7.09 -8.09 9.05
C GLU A 47 -6.35 -8.11 7.73
N LEU A 48 -6.43 -9.19 6.97
CA LEU A 48 -5.80 -9.26 5.65
C LEU A 48 -6.42 -8.22 4.71
N ALA A 49 -7.75 -8.14 4.68
CA ALA A 49 -8.45 -7.18 3.84
C ALA A 49 -8.08 -5.75 4.22
N TYR A 50 -8.06 -5.45 5.51
CA TYR A 50 -7.70 -4.12 5.99
C TYR A 50 -6.24 -3.79 5.68
N SER A 51 -5.36 -4.79 5.73
CA SER A 51 -3.95 -4.61 5.37
C SER A 51 -3.79 -4.17 3.92
N TYR A 52 -4.54 -4.79 3.00
CA TYR A 52 -4.54 -4.35 1.61
C TYR A 52 -5.01 -2.90 1.50
N HIS A 53 -6.06 -2.55 2.22
CA HIS A 53 -6.60 -1.19 2.19
C HIS A 53 -5.56 -0.16 2.67
N ILE A 54 -4.91 -0.46 3.79
CA ILE A 54 -3.87 0.40 4.35
C ILE A 54 -2.68 0.51 3.40
N LEU A 55 -2.26 -0.60 2.80
CA LEU A 55 -1.13 -0.59 1.88
C LEU A 55 -1.43 0.21 0.61
N TYR A 56 -2.67 0.18 0.13
CA TYR A 56 -3.03 1.03 -1.00
C TYR A 56 -3.03 2.51 -0.62
N THR A 57 -3.33 2.85 0.63
CA THR A 57 -3.12 4.21 1.12
C THR A 57 -1.63 4.57 1.10
N PHE A 58 -0.80 3.68 1.61
CA PHE A 58 0.65 3.91 1.66
C PHE A 58 1.25 4.04 0.26
N VAL A 59 0.85 3.20 -0.69
CA VAL A 59 1.39 3.29 -2.04
C VAL A 59 0.96 4.57 -2.73
N HIS A 60 -0.25 5.05 -2.46
CA HIS A 60 -0.70 6.32 -2.99
C HIS A 60 0.21 7.46 -2.50
N VAL A 61 0.47 7.51 -1.20
CA VAL A 61 1.36 8.52 -0.62
C VAL A 61 2.77 8.39 -1.20
N TYR A 62 3.25 7.15 -1.35
CA TYR A 62 4.57 6.90 -1.93
C TYR A 62 4.66 7.44 -3.35
N HIS A 63 3.67 7.16 -4.19
CA HIS A 63 3.65 7.66 -5.57
C HIS A 63 3.58 9.19 -5.61
N MET A 64 2.79 9.79 -4.72
CA MET A 64 2.69 11.25 -4.64
C MET A 64 4.02 11.87 -4.19
N ARG A 65 4.74 11.19 -3.31
CA ARG A 65 6.08 11.64 -2.90
C ARG A 65 7.06 11.56 -4.06
N GLN A 66 7.02 10.49 -4.84
CA GLN A 66 7.87 10.33 -6.01
C GLN A 66 7.60 11.42 -7.05
N ARG A 67 6.38 11.89 -7.14
CA ARG A 67 5.99 12.98 -8.05
C ARG A 67 6.20 14.36 -7.43
N ARG A 68 6.73 14.43 -6.21
CA ARG A 68 7.02 15.67 -5.48
C ARG A 68 5.76 16.47 -5.15
N VAL A 69 4.61 15.80 -5.05
CA VAL A 69 3.36 16.42 -4.58
C VAL A 69 3.34 16.48 -3.06
N VAL A 70 3.86 15.46 -2.40
CA VAL A 70 3.97 15.41 -0.94
C VAL A 70 5.28 16.08 -0.53
N SER A 71 5.20 17.10 0.32
CA SER A 71 6.38 17.84 0.78
C SER A 71 7.24 17.00 1.72
N ASP A 72 8.47 17.45 1.95
CA ASP A 72 9.38 16.78 2.88
C ASP A 72 8.76 16.67 4.27
N ASN A 73 8.12 17.71 4.72
CA ASN A 73 7.48 17.74 6.03
C ASN A 73 6.33 16.76 6.13
N GLU A 74 5.49 16.72 5.12
CA GLU A 74 4.37 15.78 5.06
C GLU A 74 4.86 14.34 4.97
N TRP A 75 5.87 14.11 4.14
CA TRP A 75 6.46 12.79 3.99
C TRP A 75 7.02 12.26 5.31
N THR A 76 7.66 13.12 6.08
CA THR A 76 8.19 12.73 7.39
C THR A 76 7.10 12.17 8.29
N GLY A 77 5.93 12.82 8.32
CA GLY A 77 4.80 12.35 9.12
C GLY A 77 4.26 11.01 8.63
N TRP A 78 4.07 10.89 7.32
CA TRP A 78 3.61 9.64 6.73
C TRP A 78 4.59 8.49 6.98
N LEU A 79 5.88 8.76 6.82
CA LEU A 79 6.91 7.74 7.01
C LEU A 79 6.94 7.25 8.45
N ARG A 80 6.76 8.15 9.41
CA ARG A 80 6.68 7.78 10.83
C ARG A 80 5.51 6.84 11.08
N TRP A 81 4.35 7.15 10.51
CA TRP A 81 3.18 6.29 10.65
C TRP A 81 3.41 4.92 10.02
N MET A 82 3.94 4.90 8.81
CA MET A 82 4.25 3.64 8.11
C MET A 82 5.20 2.77 8.94
N LYS A 83 6.29 3.38 9.44
CA LYS A 83 7.26 2.66 10.26
C LYS A 83 6.65 2.16 11.56
N SER A 84 5.82 2.98 12.18
CA SER A 84 5.15 2.60 13.43
C SER A 84 4.21 1.41 13.21
N ALA A 85 3.44 1.45 12.12
CA ALA A 85 2.52 0.36 11.79
C ALA A 85 3.27 -0.97 11.60
N PHE A 86 4.38 -0.95 10.87
CA PHE A 86 5.16 -2.17 10.64
C PHE A 86 5.94 -2.62 11.87
N ARG A 87 6.24 -1.70 12.79
CA ARG A 87 6.94 -2.05 14.02
C ARG A 87 6.00 -2.64 15.07
N HIS A 88 4.82 -2.06 15.22
CA HIS A 88 3.92 -2.40 16.33
C HIS A 88 2.70 -3.20 15.90
N GLY A 89 2.32 -3.17 14.63
CA GLY A 89 1.19 -3.91 14.11
C GLY A 89 1.60 -5.27 13.56
N ASN A 90 0.60 -6.11 13.32
CA ASN A 90 0.85 -7.39 12.67
C ASN A 90 0.90 -7.30 11.15
N ILE A 91 0.85 -6.08 10.59
CA ILE A 91 0.91 -5.88 9.15
C ILE A 91 2.23 -6.36 8.56
N ARG A 92 3.31 -6.34 9.34
CA ARG A 92 4.60 -6.85 8.90
C ARG A 92 4.55 -8.34 8.57
N GLU A 93 3.91 -9.12 9.45
CA GLU A 93 3.76 -10.55 9.23
C GLU A 93 2.81 -10.85 8.07
N ILE A 94 1.71 -10.11 8.01
CA ILE A 94 0.74 -10.23 6.93
C ILE A 94 1.40 -9.91 5.59
N TRP A 95 2.23 -8.86 5.56
CA TRP A 95 2.97 -8.50 4.36
C TRP A 95 3.86 -9.66 3.91
N LYS A 96 4.69 -10.16 4.80
CA LYS A 96 5.65 -11.22 4.46
C LYS A 96 4.98 -12.53 4.06
N ASN A 97 3.93 -12.90 4.77
CA ASN A 97 3.35 -14.23 4.61
C ASN A 97 2.26 -14.28 3.55
N ASN A 98 1.56 -13.17 3.28
CA ASN A 98 0.36 -13.20 2.46
C ASN A 98 0.40 -12.25 1.27
N ILE A 99 0.96 -11.05 1.43
CA ILE A 99 0.80 -10.00 0.43
C ILE A 99 1.98 -9.90 -0.52
N GLU A 100 3.19 -9.92 0.01
CA GLU A 100 4.39 -9.76 -0.81
C GLU A 100 4.48 -10.82 -1.91
N VAL A 101 4.10 -12.05 -1.59
CA VAL A 101 4.21 -13.18 -2.52
C VAL A 101 3.35 -12.99 -3.76
N GLU A 102 2.26 -12.24 -3.65
CA GLU A 102 1.36 -12.02 -4.79
C GLU A 102 1.92 -11.02 -5.79
N LYS A 103 2.79 -10.12 -5.33
CA LYS A 103 3.44 -9.11 -6.17
C LYS A 103 2.45 -8.21 -6.92
N TRP A 104 1.36 -7.86 -6.22
CA TRP A 104 0.31 -7.00 -6.79
C TRP A 104 0.67 -5.52 -6.75
N PHE A 105 1.64 -5.16 -5.92
CA PHE A 105 2.14 -3.77 -5.86
C PHE A 105 3.32 -3.62 -6.81
N ASP A 106 3.59 -2.38 -7.24
CA ASP A 106 4.71 -2.15 -8.13
C ASP A 106 6.04 -2.49 -7.44
N PRO A 107 7.05 -2.94 -8.23
CA PRO A 107 8.32 -3.39 -7.64
C PRO A 107 9.03 -2.34 -6.79
N ALA A 108 8.95 -1.07 -7.17
CA ALA A 108 9.63 -0.01 -6.41
C ALA A 108 9.01 0.15 -5.01
N PHE A 109 7.68 0.08 -4.92
CA PHE A 109 7.00 0.17 -3.63
C PHE A 109 7.30 -1.06 -2.78
N GLN A 110 7.30 -2.25 -3.38
CA GLN A 110 7.63 -3.48 -2.65
C GLN A 110 9.05 -3.44 -2.09
N GLU A 111 9.99 -2.93 -2.87
CA GLU A 111 11.35 -2.75 -2.41
C GLU A 111 11.42 -1.73 -1.26
N PHE A 112 10.67 -0.64 -1.38
CA PHE A 112 10.60 0.37 -0.31
C PHE A 112 10.12 -0.25 1.00
N ILE A 113 9.04 -1.06 0.95
CA ILE A 113 8.55 -1.73 2.16
C ILE A 113 9.61 -2.66 2.73
N ASN A 114 10.21 -3.49 1.89
CA ASN A 114 11.17 -4.48 2.36
C ASN A 114 12.45 -3.85 2.92
N LYS A 115 12.82 -2.69 2.41
CA LYS A 115 14.05 -2.01 2.81
C LYS A 115 13.84 -1.09 4.00
N GLU A 116 12.76 -0.32 4.00
CA GLU A 116 12.56 0.77 4.95
C GLU A 116 11.56 0.42 6.06
N LEU A 117 10.55 -0.36 5.77
CA LEU A 117 9.47 -0.63 6.72
C LEU A 117 9.57 -2.00 7.36
N ALA A 118 9.99 -2.99 6.60
CA ALA A 118 10.08 -4.36 7.08
C ALA A 118 11.42 -4.98 6.73
N PRO A 119 12.55 -4.37 7.18
CA PRO A 119 13.86 -4.94 6.86
C PRO A 119 14.04 -6.31 7.50
N VAL A 120 14.74 -7.17 6.79
CA VAL A 120 15.06 -8.50 7.31
C VAL A 120 15.99 -8.35 8.50
N SER A 121 15.61 -8.98 9.63
CA SER A 121 16.47 -8.98 10.80
C SER A 121 17.72 -9.80 10.52
N THR A 122 18.88 -9.20 10.82
CA THR A 122 20.15 -9.87 10.62
C THR A 122 20.64 -10.63 11.86
N LYS A 123 19.78 -10.72 12.84
CA LYS A 123 20.12 -11.46 14.04
C LYS A 123 19.83 -12.93 13.90
#